data_ab56eeb58bab3b56d6e365d9af2cdc1f
#
_entry.id   ab56eeb58bab3b56d6e365d9af2cdc1f
#
_cell.length_a   1.000
_cell.length_b   1.000
_cell.length_c   1.000
_cell.angle_alpha   90.00
_cell.angle_beta   90.00
_cell.angle_gamma   90.00
#
_symmetry.space_group_name_H-M   'P 1'
#
loop_
_entity.id
_entity.type
_entity.pdbx_description
1 polymer ?
#
loop_
_entity_poly.entity_id
_entity_poly.type
_entity_poly.pdbx_seq_one_letter_code
_entity_poly.pdbx_strand_id
1 'polypeptide(L)'
;MLQSFKVFPYTAPLVFSTPSDSEPLFVSSLLNSSFITLDPEQADLFFIPFSSINVSARSLSRLVNALRYDFPFWNRTLGADHFYVSCEGLSFGSDRNVLELKKNSVQISCFPTAPDKFVPHKDITLPPSLAGPYSPMEKAKNHLHLGYVRYGAIKQHSLIKELRADSEFLVDSEPLDQLAFQERIRISKFCLFEYGKGDVSGISDALRHGCVPVVITDRPIQDLPLMDVLRWQEMAVFVGWNKGRAGVKVEELKRVLYRTCGGDDRYREVRGLGVTAGKHFVWNEQPQPYDAFHMVMYQLWLRRHTIRYARREVA
;
A
#
# COMPACT_ATOMS: atom_id res chain seq x y z
N MET A 1 -16.40 2.68 -14.87
CA MET A 1 -15.35 1.69 -14.61
C MET A 1 -15.89 0.25 -14.73
N LEU A 2 -16.79 -0.18 -13.88
CA LEU A 2 -17.21 -1.60 -13.79
C LEU A 2 -17.76 -2.22 -15.10
N GLN A 3 -18.36 -1.45 -15.97
CA GLN A 3 -18.98 -1.97 -17.20
C GLN A 3 -18.03 -1.99 -18.42
N SER A 4 -16.97 -1.18 -18.43
CA SER A 4 -16.17 -1.00 -19.63
C SER A 4 -14.67 -1.33 -19.46
N PHE A 5 -14.18 -1.47 -18.23
CA PHE A 5 -12.79 -1.78 -17.98
C PHE A 5 -12.56 -3.28 -17.99
N LYS A 6 -11.66 -3.75 -18.87
CA LYS A 6 -11.36 -5.16 -19.06
C LYS A 6 -9.87 -5.45 -18.96
N VAL A 7 -9.56 -6.60 -18.35
CA VAL A 7 -8.21 -7.10 -18.14
C VAL A 7 -8.10 -8.50 -18.76
N PHE A 8 -7.11 -8.70 -19.62
CA PHE A 8 -6.77 -10.01 -20.14
C PHE A 8 -5.62 -10.62 -19.33
N PRO A 9 -5.81 -11.77 -18.66
CA PRO A 9 -4.74 -12.46 -17.96
C PRO A 9 -4.02 -13.41 -18.91
N TYR A 10 -2.69 -13.34 -18.96
CA TYR A 10 -1.91 -14.40 -19.60
C TYR A 10 -1.97 -15.67 -18.76
N THR A 11 -1.88 -16.82 -19.42
CA THR A 11 -1.90 -18.12 -18.74
C THR A 11 -0.50 -18.45 -18.19
N ALA A 12 -0.34 -18.54 -16.88
CA ALA A 12 0.86 -19.06 -16.23
C ALA A 12 0.49 -19.73 -14.89
N PRO A 13 1.26 -20.73 -14.45
CA PRO A 13 1.05 -21.31 -13.13
C PRO A 13 1.37 -20.28 -12.03
N LEU A 14 0.41 -20.02 -11.16
CA LEU A 14 0.56 -19.11 -10.02
C LEU A 14 0.88 -19.92 -8.76
N VAL A 15 1.96 -19.56 -8.08
CA VAL A 15 2.32 -20.12 -6.77
C VAL A 15 2.38 -18.94 -5.78
N PHE A 16 1.54 -18.98 -4.76
CA PHE A 16 1.51 -17.96 -3.71
C PHE A 16 2.15 -18.49 -2.43
N SER A 17 2.78 -17.61 -1.65
CA SER A 17 3.52 -17.96 -0.43
C SER A 17 2.63 -18.18 0.77
N THR A 18 1.64 -17.31 0.99
CA THR A 18 0.76 -17.37 2.15
C THR A 18 -0.64 -16.81 1.84
N PRO A 19 -1.72 -17.37 2.42
CA PRO A 19 -3.08 -16.86 2.23
C PRO A 19 -3.35 -15.48 2.84
N SER A 20 -2.48 -15.02 3.74
CA SER A 20 -2.66 -13.76 4.49
C SER A 20 -2.08 -12.53 3.80
N ASP A 21 -1.31 -12.71 2.73
CA ASP A 21 -0.66 -11.61 2.03
C ASP A 21 -1.64 -10.93 1.06
N SER A 22 -1.51 -9.62 0.91
CA SER A 22 -2.37 -8.82 0.00
C SER A 22 -2.25 -9.25 -1.47
N GLU A 23 -1.11 -9.80 -1.89
CA GLU A 23 -0.86 -10.27 -3.26
C GLU A 23 -1.81 -11.41 -3.65
N PRO A 24 -1.91 -12.55 -2.90
CA PRO A 24 -2.85 -13.61 -3.22
C PRO A 24 -4.31 -13.16 -3.20
N LEU A 25 -4.67 -12.29 -2.25
CA LEU A 25 -6.03 -11.74 -2.15
C LEU A 25 -6.37 -10.91 -3.38
N PHE A 26 -5.47 -10.04 -3.82
CA PHE A 26 -5.68 -9.24 -5.02
C PHE A 26 -5.81 -10.11 -6.26
N VAL A 27 -4.87 -11.02 -6.48
CA VAL A 27 -4.85 -11.87 -7.68
C VAL A 27 -6.06 -12.82 -7.73
N SER A 28 -6.43 -13.43 -6.61
CA SER A 28 -7.63 -14.27 -6.54
C SER A 28 -8.90 -13.45 -6.84
N SER A 29 -9.03 -12.27 -6.25
CA SER A 29 -10.14 -11.37 -6.51
C SER A 29 -10.19 -10.91 -7.97
N LEU A 30 -9.03 -10.61 -8.58
CA LEU A 30 -8.93 -10.21 -9.97
C LEU A 30 -9.41 -11.32 -10.90
N LEU A 31 -8.87 -12.54 -10.76
CA LEU A 31 -9.17 -13.67 -11.64
C LEU A 31 -10.64 -14.13 -11.55
N ASN A 32 -11.29 -13.90 -10.41
CA ASN A 32 -12.71 -14.20 -10.20
C ASN A 32 -13.65 -13.01 -10.47
N SER A 33 -13.11 -11.88 -10.93
CA SER A 33 -13.90 -10.66 -11.12
C SER A 33 -14.53 -10.54 -12.50
N SER A 34 -15.53 -9.69 -12.62
CA SER A 34 -16.12 -9.30 -13.91
C SER A 34 -15.22 -8.40 -14.78
N PHE A 35 -14.05 -8.01 -14.26
CA PHE A 35 -13.04 -7.29 -15.02
C PHE A 35 -12.30 -8.19 -16.02
N ILE A 36 -12.26 -9.50 -15.81
CA ILE A 36 -11.57 -10.43 -16.69
C ILE A 36 -12.31 -10.57 -18.03
N THR A 37 -11.53 -10.60 -19.10
CA THR A 37 -11.96 -10.95 -20.45
C THR A 37 -11.06 -12.04 -21.01
N LEU A 38 -11.65 -12.96 -21.79
CA LEU A 38 -10.91 -13.97 -22.55
C LEU A 38 -10.56 -13.48 -23.97
N ASP A 39 -11.12 -12.34 -24.37
CA ASP A 39 -10.82 -11.71 -25.65
C ASP A 39 -9.78 -10.58 -25.44
N PRO A 40 -8.54 -10.78 -25.90
CA PRO A 40 -7.48 -9.80 -25.72
C PRO A 40 -7.72 -8.48 -26.48
N GLU A 41 -8.55 -8.47 -27.54
CA GLU A 41 -8.88 -7.25 -28.26
C GLU A 41 -9.84 -6.33 -27.50
N GLN A 42 -10.58 -6.87 -26.54
CA GLN A 42 -11.44 -6.11 -25.64
C GLN A 42 -10.68 -5.60 -24.40
N ALA A 43 -9.44 -6.03 -24.19
CA ALA A 43 -8.69 -5.69 -23.00
C ALA A 43 -8.18 -4.23 -23.03
N ASP A 44 -8.38 -3.54 -21.93
CA ASP A 44 -7.72 -2.24 -21.65
C ASP A 44 -6.30 -2.44 -21.13
N LEU A 45 -6.10 -3.47 -20.29
CA LEU A 45 -4.82 -3.85 -19.70
C LEU A 45 -4.61 -5.37 -19.74
N PHE A 46 -3.34 -5.75 -19.68
CA PHE A 46 -2.87 -7.14 -19.69
C PHE A 46 -2.22 -7.49 -18.37
N PHE A 47 -2.69 -8.54 -17.71
CA PHE A 47 -2.10 -9.02 -16.46
C PHE A 47 -1.06 -10.10 -16.75
N ILE A 48 0.17 -9.88 -16.28
CA ILE A 48 1.26 -10.85 -16.36
C ILE A 48 1.31 -11.61 -15.04
N PRO A 49 0.82 -12.84 -14.97
CA PRO A 49 0.86 -13.63 -13.75
C PRO A 49 2.23 -14.28 -13.59
N PHE A 50 2.96 -13.90 -12.57
CA PHE A 50 4.14 -14.62 -12.07
C PHE A 50 4.20 -14.51 -10.54
N SER A 51 4.79 -15.52 -9.91
CA SER A 51 5.02 -15.43 -8.46
C SER A 51 6.23 -14.56 -8.21
N SER A 52 6.11 -13.60 -7.30
CA SER A 52 7.22 -12.73 -6.90
C SER A 52 8.28 -13.43 -6.05
N ILE A 53 7.97 -14.64 -5.55
CA ILE A 53 8.87 -15.38 -4.67
C ILE A 53 9.96 -16.06 -5.49
N ASN A 54 11.23 -15.69 -5.22
CA ASN A 54 12.41 -16.29 -5.83
C ASN A 54 12.46 -16.23 -7.36
N VAL A 55 11.79 -15.26 -7.99
CA VAL A 55 11.85 -15.08 -9.44
C VAL A 55 13.21 -14.50 -9.83
N SER A 56 14.01 -15.28 -10.53
CA SER A 56 15.29 -14.80 -11.05
C SER A 56 15.08 -13.84 -12.23
N ALA A 57 16.01 -12.89 -12.40
CA ALA A 57 16.00 -12.00 -13.58
C ALA A 57 15.99 -12.81 -14.90
N ARG A 58 16.64 -13.96 -14.92
CA ARG A 58 16.66 -14.89 -16.08
C ARG A 58 15.28 -15.48 -16.38
N SER A 59 14.51 -15.83 -15.33
CA SER A 59 13.14 -16.35 -15.51
C SER A 59 12.20 -15.26 -16.01
N LEU A 60 12.33 -14.03 -15.46
CA LEU A 60 11.54 -12.88 -15.96
C LEU A 60 11.90 -12.53 -17.40
N SER A 61 13.18 -12.56 -17.76
CA SER A 61 13.62 -12.31 -19.13
C SER A 61 13.03 -13.32 -20.10
N ARG A 62 13.00 -14.61 -19.73
CA ARG A 62 12.37 -15.67 -20.54
C ARG A 62 10.88 -15.44 -20.67
N LEU A 63 10.19 -15.07 -19.60
CA LEU A 63 8.76 -14.76 -19.62
C LEU A 63 8.45 -13.60 -20.58
N VAL A 64 9.15 -12.49 -20.49
CA VAL A 64 8.96 -11.35 -21.40
C VAL A 64 9.26 -11.72 -22.85
N ASN A 65 10.28 -12.55 -23.10
CA ASN A 65 10.55 -13.08 -24.43
C ASN A 65 9.42 -13.95 -24.96
N ALA A 66 8.86 -14.84 -24.13
CA ALA A 66 7.73 -15.68 -24.54
C ALA A 66 6.50 -14.81 -24.87
N LEU A 67 6.17 -13.83 -24.01
CA LEU A 67 5.06 -12.89 -24.27
C LEU A 67 5.26 -12.13 -25.59
N ARG A 68 6.47 -11.70 -25.89
CA ARG A 68 6.81 -10.98 -27.12
C ARG A 68 6.68 -11.86 -28.38
N TYR A 69 6.99 -13.14 -28.25
CA TYR A 69 6.99 -14.10 -29.37
C TYR A 69 5.59 -14.67 -29.63
N ASP A 70 4.90 -15.01 -28.56
CA ASP A 70 3.63 -15.73 -28.64
C ASP A 70 2.42 -14.80 -28.81
N PHE A 71 2.57 -13.51 -28.43
CA PHE A 71 1.48 -12.55 -28.45
C PHE A 71 1.89 -11.20 -29.06
N PRO A 72 1.08 -10.61 -29.97
CA PRO A 72 1.38 -9.33 -30.60
C PRO A 72 1.25 -8.13 -29.65
N PHE A 73 0.57 -8.31 -28.51
CA PHE A 73 0.15 -7.22 -27.60
C PHE A 73 1.31 -6.55 -26.89
N TRP A 74 2.33 -7.33 -26.48
CA TRP A 74 3.54 -6.76 -25.85
C TRP A 74 4.22 -5.74 -26.76
N ASN A 75 4.45 -6.12 -28.02
CA ASN A 75 5.20 -5.29 -28.97
C ASN A 75 4.46 -3.99 -29.34
N ARG A 76 3.15 -3.99 -29.23
CA ARG A 76 2.29 -2.84 -29.54
C ARG A 76 2.59 -1.63 -28.67
N THR A 77 2.94 -1.84 -27.40
CA THR A 77 3.17 -0.81 -26.40
C THR A 77 4.48 -0.99 -25.64
N LEU A 78 5.27 -2.00 -25.99
CA LEU A 78 6.47 -2.45 -25.24
C LEU A 78 6.16 -2.70 -23.76
N GLY A 79 4.99 -3.27 -23.49
CA GLY A 79 4.51 -3.61 -22.15
C GLY A 79 3.87 -2.45 -21.38
N ALA A 80 3.64 -1.27 -21.96
CA ALA A 80 3.06 -0.14 -21.24
C ALA A 80 1.60 -0.36 -20.83
N ASP A 81 0.85 -1.18 -21.54
CA ASP A 81 -0.51 -1.62 -21.19
C ASP A 81 -0.55 -2.91 -20.37
N HIS A 82 0.59 -3.31 -19.80
CA HIS A 82 0.71 -4.48 -18.96
C HIS A 82 0.90 -4.09 -17.49
N PHE A 83 0.49 -4.99 -16.61
CA PHE A 83 0.80 -4.89 -15.19
C PHE A 83 1.11 -6.26 -14.59
N TYR A 84 1.79 -6.23 -13.46
CA TYR A 84 2.17 -7.42 -12.70
C TYR A 84 2.16 -7.13 -11.21
N VAL A 85 2.07 -8.18 -10.38
CA VAL A 85 2.16 -8.07 -8.92
C VAL A 85 3.53 -8.56 -8.46
N SER A 86 4.19 -7.78 -7.63
CA SER A 86 5.46 -8.13 -7.00
C SER A 86 5.57 -7.40 -5.67
N CYS A 87 5.23 -8.07 -4.57
CA CYS A 87 5.22 -7.45 -3.24
C CYS A 87 6.52 -6.78 -2.87
N GLU A 88 7.66 -7.42 -3.13
CA GLU A 88 8.96 -6.82 -2.85
C GLU A 88 9.41 -5.77 -3.87
N GLY A 89 8.71 -5.70 -5.00
CA GLY A 89 9.08 -4.88 -6.15
C GLY A 89 10.30 -5.42 -6.90
N LEU A 90 10.38 -5.13 -8.19
CA LEU A 90 11.53 -5.48 -9.02
C LEU A 90 12.57 -4.36 -8.99
N SER A 91 13.84 -4.73 -8.87
CA SER A 91 14.98 -3.82 -9.06
C SER A 91 15.25 -3.60 -10.55
N PHE A 92 15.85 -2.46 -10.89
CA PHE A 92 16.38 -2.25 -12.22
C PHE A 92 17.59 -3.18 -12.45
N GLY A 93 17.46 -4.09 -13.41
CA GLY A 93 18.52 -5.03 -13.79
C GLY A 93 19.21 -4.61 -15.08
N SER A 94 20.32 -5.28 -15.42
CA SER A 94 21.04 -5.10 -16.70
C SER A 94 20.38 -5.84 -17.87
N ASP A 95 19.53 -6.80 -17.59
CA ASP A 95 18.78 -7.55 -18.62
C ASP A 95 17.76 -6.64 -19.29
N ARG A 96 17.80 -6.58 -20.63
CA ARG A 96 16.94 -5.70 -21.43
C ARG A 96 15.44 -5.94 -21.21
N ASN A 97 15.02 -7.20 -21.13
CA ASN A 97 13.61 -7.54 -20.98
C ASN A 97 13.09 -7.18 -19.59
N VAL A 98 13.89 -7.47 -18.55
CA VAL A 98 13.55 -7.09 -17.16
C VAL A 98 13.52 -5.58 -17.01
N LEU A 99 14.47 -4.87 -17.65
CA LEU A 99 14.51 -3.42 -17.65
C LEU A 99 13.27 -2.82 -18.35
N GLU A 100 12.87 -3.39 -19.48
CA GLU A 100 11.70 -2.96 -20.24
C GLU A 100 10.41 -3.21 -19.44
N LEU A 101 10.25 -4.40 -18.85
CA LEU A 101 9.16 -4.72 -17.94
C LEU A 101 9.07 -3.70 -16.80
N LYS A 102 10.19 -3.47 -16.11
CA LYS A 102 10.23 -2.55 -14.96
C LYS A 102 9.95 -1.10 -15.34
N LYS A 103 10.41 -0.64 -16.50
CA LYS A 103 10.22 0.75 -16.96
C LYS A 103 8.80 1.00 -17.45
N ASN A 104 8.24 0.09 -18.21
CA ASN A 104 7.02 0.34 -18.97
C ASN A 104 5.76 -0.17 -18.27
N SER A 105 5.79 -1.41 -17.73
CA SER A 105 4.61 -2.01 -17.14
C SER A 105 4.34 -1.48 -15.74
N VAL A 106 3.08 -1.43 -15.34
CA VAL A 106 2.67 -1.04 -13.99
C VAL A 106 3.03 -2.15 -13.02
N GLN A 107 3.88 -1.86 -12.04
CA GLN A 107 4.13 -2.75 -10.92
C GLN A 107 3.12 -2.49 -9.81
N ILE A 108 2.51 -3.55 -9.30
CA ILE A 108 1.74 -3.53 -8.06
C ILE A 108 2.59 -4.18 -6.98
N SER A 109 2.98 -3.43 -5.95
CA SER A 109 3.82 -3.90 -4.84
C SER A 109 3.10 -3.81 -3.50
N CYS A 110 3.59 -4.52 -2.48
CA CYS A 110 3.07 -4.39 -1.12
C CYS A 110 3.71 -3.20 -0.39
N PHE A 111 2.95 -2.53 0.43
CA PHE A 111 3.43 -1.41 1.24
C PHE A 111 4.14 -1.92 2.52
N PRO A 112 5.29 -1.36 2.88
CA PRO A 112 6.09 -0.38 2.15
C PRO A 112 7.01 -1.03 1.10
N THR A 113 7.21 -0.36 -0.04
CA THR A 113 8.15 -0.82 -1.06
C THR A 113 9.52 -0.16 -0.89
N ALA A 114 10.60 -0.88 -1.19
CA ALA A 114 11.93 -0.29 -1.19
C ALA A 114 12.02 0.85 -2.23
N PRO A 115 12.65 2.00 -1.91
CA PRO A 115 12.63 3.21 -2.76
C PRO A 115 13.18 3.01 -4.17
N ASP A 116 14.20 2.15 -4.32
CA ASP A 116 14.82 1.77 -5.59
C ASP A 116 13.96 0.80 -6.42
N LYS A 117 12.91 0.26 -5.81
CA LYS A 117 12.01 -0.71 -6.43
C LYS A 117 10.61 -0.16 -6.75
N PHE A 118 10.33 1.08 -6.42
CA PHE A 118 9.06 1.75 -6.70
C PHE A 118 9.27 2.95 -7.60
N VAL A 119 8.47 3.04 -8.66
CA VAL A 119 8.46 4.18 -9.58
C VAL A 119 7.19 4.98 -9.33
N PRO A 120 7.29 6.15 -8.67
CA PRO A 120 6.14 7.03 -8.47
C PRO A 120 5.48 7.38 -9.83
N HIS A 121 4.21 7.70 -9.84
CA HIS A 121 3.36 8.00 -11.01
C HIS A 121 2.99 6.80 -11.88
N LYS A 122 3.75 5.70 -11.80
CA LYS A 122 3.49 4.48 -12.58
C LYS A 122 3.03 3.32 -11.70
N ASP A 123 3.79 3.02 -10.65
CA ASP A 123 3.55 1.86 -9.80
C ASP A 123 2.39 2.10 -8.81
N ILE A 124 1.82 1.03 -8.30
CA ILE A 124 0.70 1.03 -7.35
C ILE A 124 1.11 0.23 -6.12
N THR A 125 0.61 0.61 -4.96
CA THR A 125 0.83 -0.14 -3.72
C THR A 125 -0.45 -0.79 -3.23
N LEU A 126 -0.36 -2.09 -2.91
CA LEU A 126 -1.45 -2.81 -2.25
C LEU A 126 -1.58 -2.32 -0.80
N PRO A 127 -2.79 -2.01 -0.36
CA PRO A 127 -3.06 -1.83 1.06
C PRO A 127 -2.62 -3.07 1.86
N PRO A 128 -1.97 -2.89 3.03
CA PRO A 128 -1.64 -4.03 3.89
C PRO A 128 -2.89 -4.81 4.28
N SER A 129 -2.81 -6.14 4.18
CA SER A 129 -3.86 -7.02 4.67
C SER A 129 -3.56 -7.38 6.11
N LEU A 130 -4.43 -7.01 7.03
CA LEU A 130 -4.42 -7.54 8.37
C LEU A 130 -5.67 -8.40 8.56
N ALA A 131 -5.47 -9.58 9.15
CA ALA A 131 -6.52 -10.57 9.33
C ALA A 131 -7.65 -10.02 10.22
N GLY A 132 -8.88 -10.23 9.80
CA GLY A 132 -10.06 -10.04 10.62
C GLY A 132 -11.16 -9.21 9.94
N PRO A 133 -12.42 -9.54 10.22
CA PRO A 133 -13.56 -8.85 9.66
C PRO A 133 -13.58 -7.39 10.08
N TYR A 134 -14.08 -6.53 9.21
CA TYR A 134 -14.38 -5.15 9.55
C TYR A 134 -15.48 -5.13 10.64
N SER A 135 -15.09 -4.74 11.85
CA SER A 135 -16.07 -4.41 12.88
C SER A 135 -16.33 -2.90 12.82
N PRO A 136 -17.59 -2.46 12.66
CA PRO A 136 -17.89 -1.05 12.73
C PRO A 136 -17.40 -0.45 14.04
N MET A 137 -16.94 0.79 13.99
CA MET A 137 -16.41 1.47 15.17
C MET A 137 -17.50 1.57 16.26
N GLU A 138 -17.31 0.87 17.37
CA GLU A 138 -18.04 1.19 18.59
C GLU A 138 -17.78 2.65 18.96
N LYS A 139 -18.78 3.31 19.58
CA LYS A 139 -18.66 4.70 20.03
C LYS A 139 -17.32 4.92 20.71
N ALA A 140 -16.64 5.99 20.32
CA ALA A 140 -15.32 6.33 20.82
C ALA A 140 -15.24 6.19 22.34
N LYS A 141 -14.48 5.21 22.83
CA LYS A 141 -14.06 5.15 24.23
C LYS A 141 -13.19 6.38 24.49
N ASN A 142 -13.21 6.93 25.69
CA ASN A 142 -12.29 7.98 26.07
C ASN A 142 -10.86 7.50 25.80
N HIS A 143 -10.10 8.27 25.00
CA HIS A 143 -8.72 7.94 24.73
C HIS A 143 -7.92 8.10 26.02
N LEU A 144 -7.25 7.04 26.44
CA LEU A 144 -6.43 7.02 27.67
C LEU A 144 -5.00 7.50 27.39
N HIS A 145 -4.51 7.32 26.15
CA HIS A 145 -3.15 7.64 25.75
C HIS A 145 -3.11 8.65 24.61
N LEU A 146 -2.10 9.50 24.62
CA LEU A 146 -1.81 10.42 23.51
C LEU A 146 -1.35 9.63 22.29
N GLY A 147 -0.45 8.66 22.47
CA GLY A 147 0.08 7.89 21.38
C GLY A 147 0.32 6.41 21.70
N TYR A 148 0.31 5.60 20.65
CA TYR A 148 0.57 4.17 20.71
C TYR A 148 1.67 3.77 19.72
N VAL A 149 2.57 2.92 20.16
CA VAL A 149 3.63 2.30 19.35
C VAL A 149 3.52 0.79 19.43
N ARG A 150 3.14 0.16 18.33
CA ARG A 150 3.16 -1.29 18.19
C ARG A 150 4.59 -1.81 18.21
N TYR A 151 4.79 -3.04 18.69
CA TYR A 151 6.09 -3.71 18.60
C TYR A 151 6.63 -3.68 17.16
N GLY A 152 7.86 -3.22 17.00
CA GLY A 152 8.52 -3.13 15.71
C GLY A 152 8.15 -1.92 14.82
N ALA A 153 7.12 -1.14 15.17
CA ALA A 153 6.69 0.01 14.36
C ALA A 153 7.72 1.14 14.31
N ILE A 154 8.56 1.25 15.33
CA ILE A 154 9.70 2.19 15.38
C ILE A 154 10.98 1.41 15.67
N LYS A 155 12.04 1.68 14.92
CA LYS A 155 13.38 1.08 15.09
C LYS A 155 14.39 2.02 15.72
N GLN A 156 14.08 3.31 15.79
CA GLN A 156 14.96 4.32 16.41
C GLN A 156 15.01 4.11 17.93
N HIS A 157 16.09 3.51 18.43
CA HIS A 157 16.24 3.12 19.84
C HIS A 157 16.12 4.30 20.83
N SER A 158 16.67 5.47 20.51
CA SER A 158 16.54 6.67 21.37
C SER A 158 15.09 7.07 21.54
N LEU A 159 14.34 7.16 20.44
CA LEU A 159 12.93 7.55 20.46
C LEU A 159 12.07 6.53 21.23
N ILE A 160 12.25 5.23 21.01
CA ILE A 160 11.53 4.19 21.77
C ILE A 160 11.79 4.29 23.26
N LYS A 161 13.06 4.51 23.66
CA LYS A 161 13.43 4.64 25.07
C LYS A 161 12.73 5.83 25.73
N GLU A 162 12.71 6.96 25.04
CA GLU A 162 12.04 8.18 25.52
C GLU A 162 10.51 7.97 25.60
N LEU A 163 9.89 7.37 24.55
CA LEU A 163 8.45 7.10 24.53
C LEU A 163 8.00 6.12 25.63
N ARG A 164 8.83 5.13 25.99
CA ARG A 164 8.55 4.22 27.11
C ARG A 164 8.63 4.88 28.46
N ALA A 165 9.45 5.92 28.60
CA ALA A 165 9.58 6.69 29.84
C ALA A 165 8.43 7.70 30.04
N ASP A 166 7.68 8.00 28.99
CA ASP A 166 6.59 8.99 29.02
C ASP A 166 5.23 8.29 29.16
N SER A 167 4.52 8.56 30.26
CA SER A 167 3.23 7.94 30.60
C SER A 167 2.09 8.24 29.62
N GLU A 168 2.23 9.23 28.75
CA GLU A 168 1.23 9.53 27.73
C GLU A 168 1.29 8.57 26.54
N PHE A 169 2.39 7.81 26.40
CA PHE A 169 2.56 6.85 25.31
C PHE A 169 2.45 5.41 25.80
N LEU A 170 1.74 4.64 25.02
CA LEU A 170 1.64 3.20 25.19
C LEU A 170 2.58 2.52 24.18
N VAL A 171 3.60 1.79 24.67
CA VAL A 171 4.63 1.16 23.83
C VAL A 171 4.69 -0.34 24.10
N ASP A 172 4.36 -1.14 23.12
CA ASP A 172 4.46 -2.61 23.25
C ASP A 172 5.92 -3.06 23.21
N SER A 173 6.22 -3.98 24.13
CA SER A 173 7.55 -4.63 24.24
C SER A 173 7.63 -5.90 23.43
N GLU A 174 6.49 -6.51 23.12
CA GLU A 174 6.33 -7.79 22.45
C GLU A 174 5.20 -7.74 21.43
N PRO A 175 5.20 -8.62 20.41
CA PRO A 175 4.07 -8.75 19.50
C PRO A 175 2.79 -9.12 20.25
N LEU A 176 1.70 -8.43 19.94
CA LEU A 176 0.37 -8.72 20.47
C LEU A 176 -0.46 -9.54 19.48
N ASP A 177 -1.43 -10.29 19.99
CA ASP A 177 -2.48 -10.86 19.18
C ASP A 177 -3.38 -9.73 18.58
N GLN A 178 -4.22 -10.10 17.61
CA GLN A 178 -5.03 -9.14 16.87
C GLN A 178 -6.05 -8.40 17.76
N LEU A 179 -6.64 -9.06 18.74
CA LEU A 179 -7.66 -8.46 19.62
C LEU A 179 -7.02 -7.43 20.56
N ALA A 180 -5.92 -7.81 21.20
CA ALA A 180 -5.17 -6.91 22.07
C ALA A 180 -4.63 -5.71 21.30
N PHE A 181 -4.12 -5.91 20.07
CA PHE A 181 -3.67 -4.84 19.20
C PHE A 181 -4.81 -3.86 18.88
N GLN A 182 -5.99 -4.34 18.51
CA GLN A 182 -7.14 -3.49 18.23
C GLN A 182 -7.59 -2.68 19.45
N GLU A 183 -7.51 -3.27 20.64
CA GLU A 183 -7.83 -2.57 21.88
C GLU A 183 -6.84 -1.41 22.15
N ARG A 184 -5.53 -1.65 21.97
CA ARG A 184 -4.50 -0.60 22.09
C ARG A 184 -4.74 0.58 21.16
N ILE A 185 -5.09 0.29 19.91
CA ILE A 185 -5.45 1.31 18.91
C ILE A 185 -6.65 2.13 19.38
N ARG A 186 -7.71 1.49 19.86
CA ARG A 186 -8.97 2.16 20.23
C ARG A 186 -8.84 3.10 21.44
N ILE A 187 -7.91 2.85 22.34
CA ILE A 187 -7.69 3.69 23.53
C ILE A 187 -6.63 4.78 23.32
N SER A 188 -6.05 4.87 22.12
CA SER A 188 -5.01 5.83 21.80
C SER A 188 -5.46 6.82 20.73
N LYS A 189 -5.04 8.10 20.87
CA LYS A 189 -5.36 9.15 19.88
C LYS A 189 -4.55 9.00 18.60
N PHE A 190 -3.26 8.73 18.74
CA PHE A 190 -2.30 8.66 17.64
C PHE A 190 -1.58 7.32 17.62
N CYS A 191 -1.39 6.75 16.42
CA CYS A 191 -0.62 5.53 16.20
C CYS A 191 0.65 5.86 15.42
N LEU A 192 1.83 5.58 15.99
CA LEU A 192 3.12 6.01 15.48
C LEU A 192 3.78 4.93 14.63
N PHE A 193 4.29 5.33 13.46
CA PHE A 193 4.96 4.47 12.48
C PHE A 193 6.23 5.13 11.97
N GLU A 194 7.37 4.42 11.98
CA GLU A 194 8.61 4.89 11.35
C GLU A 194 8.68 4.35 9.92
N TYR A 195 8.50 5.24 8.95
CA TYR A 195 8.50 4.87 7.55
C TYR A 195 9.87 4.37 7.06
N GLY A 196 9.86 3.24 6.36
CA GLY A 196 11.03 2.66 5.71
C GLY A 196 11.99 1.89 6.61
N LYS A 197 11.79 1.89 7.92
CA LYS A 197 12.58 1.11 8.90
C LYS A 197 11.72 0.29 9.82
N GLY A 198 10.60 0.85 10.26
CA GLY A 198 9.66 0.20 11.16
C GLY A 198 8.61 -0.64 10.42
N ASP A 199 7.86 -1.41 11.19
CA ASP A 199 6.68 -2.14 10.72
C ASP A 199 5.50 -1.16 10.60
N VAL A 200 5.11 -0.86 9.37
CA VAL A 200 4.00 0.03 9.06
C VAL A 200 2.72 -0.70 8.66
N SER A 201 2.69 -2.03 8.76
CA SER A 201 1.54 -2.87 8.37
C SER A 201 0.25 -2.50 9.11
N GLY A 202 0.36 -2.03 10.35
CA GLY A 202 -0.77 -1.59 11.18
C GLY A 202 -1.42 -0.26 10.78
N ILE A 203 -0.93 0.43 9.75
CA ILE A 203 -1.46 1.77 9.38
C ILE A 203 -2.91 1.71 8.90
N SER A 204 -3.30 0.64 8.22
CA SER A 204 -4.69 0.42 7.79
C SER A 204 -5.64 0.22 8.97
N ASP A 205 -5.21 -0.53 9.99
CA ASP A 205 -6.01 -0.73 11.21
C ASP A 205 -6.10 0.54 12.05
N ALA A 206 -5.03 1.32 12.11
CA ALA A 206 -5.06 2.63 12.76
C ALA A 206 -6.17 3.50 12.18
N LEU A 207 -6.24 3.63 10.85
CA LEU A 207 -7.33 4.36 10.18
C LEU A 207 -8.71 3.76 10.51
N ARG A 208 -8.86 2.45 10.37
CA ARG A 208 -10.15 1.75 10.58
C ARG A 208 -10.69 1.93 11.99
N HIS A 209 -9.84 1.92 12.99
CA HIS A 209 -10.22 2.04 14.41
C HIS A 209 -10.15 3.47 14.96
N GLY A 210 -9.85 4.44 14.11
CA GLY A 210 -9.87 5.87 14.47
C GLY A 210 -8.68 6.31 15.33
N CYS A 211 -7.56 5.60 15.25
CA CYS A 211 -6.26 6.07 15.72
C CYS A 211 -5.60 6.86 14.58
N VAL A 212 -5.31 8.13 14.77
CA VAL A 212 -4.71 8.95 13.71
C VAL A 212 -3.28 8.50 13.45
N PRO A 213 -2.93 8.05 12.21
CA PRO A 213 -1.57 7.64 11.91
C PRO A 213 -0.60 8.81 12.02
N VAL A 214 0.52 8.59 12.67
CA VAL A 214 1.68 9.50 12.70
C VAL A 214 2.82 8.83 11.98
N VAL A 215 3.17 9.35 10.82
CA VAL A 215 4.23 8.79 9.98
C VAL A 215 5.50 9.59 10.19
N ILE A 216 6.49 8.95 10.83
CA ILE A 216 7.79 9.52 11.12
C ILE A 216 8.74 9.16 9.98
N THR A 217 9.35 10.15 9.31
CA THR A 217 10.14 9.91 8.10
C THR A 217 11.34 10.83 7.99
N ASP A 218 12.43 10.30 7.40
CA ASP A 218 13.65 11.04 7.03
C ASP A 218 13.75 11.36 5.54
N ARG A 219 12.70 11.02 4.77
CA ARG A 219 12.66 11.18 3.32
C ARG A 219 11.22 11.38 2.81
N PRO A 220 11.05 11.89 1.58
CA PRO A 220 9.74 11.93 0.94
C PRO A 220 9.14 10.53 0.83
N ILE A 221 7.86 10.42 1.15
CA ILE A 221 7.10 9.18 1.02
C ILE A 221 6.43 9.18 -0.36
N GLN A 222 6.57 8.08 -1.10
CA GLN A 222 6.12 7.99 -2.49
C GLN A 222 5.19 6.80 -2.77
N ASP A 223 5.01 5.92 -1.79
CA ASP A 223 4.34 4.62 -1.94
C ASP A 223 3.24 4.36 -0.91
N LEU A 224 2.68 5.40 -0.27
CA LEU A 224 1.51 5.20 0.60
C LEU A 224 0.37 4.55 -0.18
N PRO A 225 -0.30 3.54 0.40
CA PRO A 225 -1.39 2.88 -0.28
C PRO A 225 -2.49 3.86 -0.70
N LEU A 226 -2.97 3.73 -1.92
CA LEU A 226 -4.04 4.57 -2.49
C LEU A 226 -3.72 6.08 -2.52
N MET A 227 -2.43 6.49 -2.51
CA MET A 227 -2.06 7.91 -2.43
C MET A 227 -2.47 8.73 -3.66
N ASP A 228 -2.74 8.10 -4.80
CA ASP A 228 -3.25 8.78 -6.00
C ASP A 228 -4.72 9.17 -5.88
N VAL A 229 -5.44 8.58 -4.93
CA VAL A 229 -6.89 8.78 -4.75
C VAL A 229 -7.29 9.27 -3.36
N LEU A 230 -6.42 9.08 -2.37
CA LEU A 230 -6.64 9.52 -0.99
C LEU A 230 -5.66 10.63 -0.60
N ARG A 231 -6.18 11.65 0.05
CA ARG A 231 -5.39 12.78 0.55
C ARG A 231 -4.84 12.47 1.95
N TRP A 232 -3.73 11.74 1.99
CA TRP A 232 -3.11 11.32 3.24
C TRP A 232 -2.81 12.46 4.21
N GLN A 233 -2.51 13.67 3.72
CA GLN A 233 -2.27 14.86 4.54
C GLN A 233 -3.49 15.32 5.34
N GLU A 234 -4.69 14.91 4.94
CA GLU A 234 -5.93 15.26 5.63
C GLU A 234 -6.32 14.23 6.70
N MET A 235 -5.72 13.02 6.70
CA MET A 235 -6.10 11.91 7.60
C MET A 235 -4.93 11.33 8.40
N ALA A 236 -3.73 11.85 8.23
CA ALA A 236 -2.52 11.43 8.95
C ALA A 236 -1.64 12.63 9.31
N VAL A 237 -0.77 12.46 10.30
CA VAL A 237 0.23 13.45 10.72
C VAL A 237 1.60 13.00 10.22
N PHE A 238 2.33 13.89 9.55
CA PHE A 238 3.67 13.61 9.06
C PHE A 238 4.71 14.37 9.87
N VAL A 239 5.67 13.62 10.43
CA VAL A 239 6.78 14.16 11.23
C VAL A 239 8.08 13.83 10.53
N GLY A 240 8.68 14.85 9.91
CA GLY A 240 9.95 14.70 9.20
C GLY A 240 11.12 15.13 10.06
N TRP A 241 12.30 14.53 9.85
CA TRP A 241 13.56 15.03 10.39
C TRP A 241 14.65 15.08 9.33
N ASN A 242 15.61 16.01 9.49
CA ASN A 242 16.75 16.12 8.59
C ASN A 242 17.80 15.05 8.90
N LYS A 243 18.39 14.45 7.87
CA LYS A 243 19.43 13.41 7.97
C LYS A 243 20.66 13.79 8.81
N GLY A 244 20.86 15.09 9.09
CA GLY A 244 21.94 15.59 9.96
C GLY A 244 21.62 15.59 11.46
N ARG A 245 20.41 15.21 11.87
CA ARG A 245 20.00 15.10 13.28
C ARG A 245 19.87 13.63 13.69
N ALA A 246 20.06 13.36 14.96
CA ALA A 246 19.98 12.01 15.56
C ALA A 246 18.56 11.42 15.62
N GLY A 247 17.61 11.94 14.84
CA GLY A 247 16.21 11.50 14.78
C GLY A 247 15.23 12.50 15.37
N VAL A 248 13.98 12.08 15.56
CA VAL A 248 12.92 12.88 16.20
C VAL A 248 13.02 12.74 17.73
N LYS A 249 12.87 13.84 18.45
CA LYS A 249 12.76 13.85 19.92
C LYS A 249 11.31 13.80 20.35
N VAL A 250 11.03 13.21 21.51
CA VAL A 250 9.67 13.08 22.04
C VAL A 250 9.00 14.44 22.25
N GLU A 251 9.74 15.45 22.72
CA GLU A 251 9.18 16.80 22.93
C GLU A 251 8.73 17.46 21.61
N GLU A 252 9.51 17.26 20.55
CA GLU A 252 9.15 17.75 19.20
C GLU A 252 7.92 17.04 18.68
N LEU A 253 7.87 15.71 18.82
CA LEU A 253 6.72 14.88 18.49
C LEU A 253 5.48 15.34 19.25
N LYS A 254 5.54 15.42 20.58
CA LYS A 254 4.43 15.90 21.44
C LYS A 254 3.92 17.27 21.02
N ARG A 255 4.82 18.21 20.70
CA ARG A 255 4.42 19.54 20.22
C ARG A 255 3.57 19.47 18.95
N VAL A 256 3.92 18.58 17.99
CA VAL A 256 3.14 18.37 16.77
C VAL A 256 1.79 17.74 17.09
N LEU A 257 1.76 16.70 17.94
CA LEU A 257 0.53 16.02 18.33
C LEU A 257 -0.42 16.93 19.08
N TYR A 258 0.07 17.70 20.04
CA TYR A 258 -0.75 18.68 20.78
C TYR A 258 -1.27 19.79 19.90
N ARG A 259 -0.50 20.26 18.92
CA ARG A 259 -0.99 21.23 17.94
C ARG A 259 -2.14 20.66 17.11
N THR A 260 -2.08 19.38 16.76
CA THR A 260 -3.17 18.69 16.05
C THR A 260 -4.40 18.50 16.95
N CYS A 261 -4.20 18.29 18.27
CA CYS A 261 -5.27 18.19 19.26
C CYS A 261 -5.76 19.55 19.77
N GLY A 262 -5.01 20.65 19.55
CA GLY A 262 -5.25 21.97 20.16
C GLY A 262 -6.51 22.69 19.67
N GLY A 263 -7.19 22.15 18.65
CA GLY A 263 -8.57 22.41 18.33
C GLY A 263 -9.30 21.06 18.26
N ASP A 264 -10.24 20.83 19.15
CA ASP A 264 -11.05 19.59 19.17
C ASP A 264 -11.65 19.27 17.78
N ASP A 265 -12.00 20.29 17.02
CA ASP A 265 -12.55 20.15 15.67
C ASP A 265 -11.52 19.59 14.67
N ARG A 266 -10.26 20.06 14.73
CA ARG A 266 -9.21 19.58 13.81
C ARG A 266 -8.89 18.11 14.01
N TYR A 267 -8.75 17.67 15.26
CA TYR A 267 -8.50 16.26 15.58
C TYR A 267 -9.68 15.38 15.14
N ARG A 268 -10.92 15.83 15.41
CA ARG A 268 -12.14 15.11 15.01
C ARG A 268 -12.25 15.00 13.50
N GLU A 269 -11.90 16.06 12.77
CA GLU A 269 -11.89 16.07 11.31
C GLU A 269 -10.89 15.05 10.75
N VAL A 270 -9.61 15.13 11.14
CA VAL A 270 -8.56 14.22 10.70
C VAL A 270 -8.92 12.77 11.01
N ARG A 271 -9.39 12.51 12.23
CA ARG A 271 -9.86 11.19 12.66
C ARG A 271 -11.04 10.70 11.85
N GLY A 272 -12.04 11.54 11.62
CA GLY A 272 -13.24 11.21 10.86
C GLY A 272 -12.94 10.87 9.40
N LEU A 273 -12.07 11.64 8.76
CA LEU A 273 -11.57 11.35 7.41
C LEU A 273 -10.79 10.04 7.37
N GLY A 274 -9.93 9.79 8.37
CA GLY A 274 -9.19 8.53 8.48
C GLY A 274 -10.11 7.32 8.60
N VAL A 275 -11.13 7.36 9.46
CA VAL A 275 -12.13 6.28 9.60
C VAL A 275 -12.92 6.07 8.31
N THR A 276 -13.28 7.15 7.63
CA THR A 276 -13.99 7.06 6.35
C THR A 276 -13.12 6.41 5.28
N ALA A 277 -11.85 6.81 5.19
CA ALA A 277 -10.87 6.24 4.28
C ALA A 277 -10.54 4.78 4.63
N GLY A 278 -10.57 4.42 5.92
CA GLY A 278 -10.27 3.07 6.41
C GLY A 278 -11.08 1.96 5.75
N LYS A 279 -12.28 2.27 5.23
CA LYS A 279 -13.12 1.32 4.47
C LYS A 279 -12.44 0.86 3.17
N HIS A 280 -11.61 1.70 2.57
CA HIS A 280 -10.90 1.42 1.32
C HIS A 280 -9.68 0.52 1.51
N PHE A 281 -9.34 0.18 2.74
CA PHE A 281 -8.22 -0.71 3.07
C PHE A 281 -8.68 -2.12 3.47
N VAL A 282 -9.97 -2.39 3.40
CA VAL A 282 -10.55 -3.70 3.77
C VAL A 282 -10.45 -4.66 2.60
N TRP A 283 -9.88 -5.83 2.84
CA TRP A 283 -9.89 -6.96 1.91
C TRP A 283 -11.06 -7.87 2.27
N ASN A 284 -12.00 -8.06 1.35
CA ASN A 284 -13.11 -8.98 1.51
C ASN A 284 -12.86 -10.24 0.68
N GLU A 285 -13.31 -11.40 1.16
CA GLU A 285 -13.26 -12.65 0.40
C GLU A 285 -14.02 -12.54 -0.93
N GLN A 286 -15.18 -11.88 -0.87
CA GLN A 286 -15.92 -11.46 -2.05
C GLN A 286 -15.80 -9.93 -2.16
N PRO A 287 -15.14 -9.42 -3.21
CA PRO A 287 -14.92 -7.99 -3.37
C PRO A 287 -16.21 -7.17 -3.30
N GLN A 288 -16.19 -6.14 -2.49
CA GLN A 288 -17.30 -5.20 -2.29
C GLN A 288 -16.96 -3.84 -2.90
N PRO A 289 -17.94 -3.08 -3.40
CA PRO A 289 -17.69 -1.74 -3.93
C PRO A 289 -16.88 -0.88 -2.95
N TYR A 290 -15.84 -0.23 -3.48
CA TYR A 290 -14.93 0.65 -2.75
C TYR A 290 -14.00 -0.01 -1.72
N ASP A 291 -13.91 -1.33 -1.66
CA ASP A 291 -12.92 -2.03 -0.86
C ASP A 291 -11.50 -1.95 -1.47
N ALA A 292 -10.52 -2.56 -0.81
CA ALA A 292 -9.11 -2.52 -1.24
C ALA A 292 -8.93 -3.02 -2.69
N PHE A 293 -9.60 -4.11 -3.06
CA PHE A 293 -9.56 -4.63 -4.42
C PHE A 293 -10.07 -3.61 -5.44
N HIS A 294 -11.28 -3.07 -5.23
CA HIS A 294 -11.87 -2.10 -6.17
C HIS A 294 -11.08 -0.79 -6.25
N MET A 295 -10.44 -0.37 -5.15
CA MET A 295 -9.61 0.83 -5.15
C MET A 295 -8.30 0.63 -5.93
N VAL A 296 -7.68 -0.55 -5.86
CA VAL A 296 -6.52 -0.89 -6.69
C VAL A 296 -6.93 -0.98 -8.16
N MET A 297 -8.07 -1.62 -8.46
CA MET A 297 -8.62 -1.66 -9.83
C MET A 297 -8.92 -0.25 -10.36
N TYR A 298 -9.38 0.66 -9.51
CA TYR A 298 -9.59 2.06 -9.88
C TYR A 298 -8.28 2.78 -10.22
N GLN A 299 -7.20 2.54 -9.47
CA GLN A 299 -5.88 3.09 -9.81
C GLN A 299 -5.36 2.52 -11.14
N LEU A 300 -5.54 1.23 -11.42
CA LEU A 300 -5.23 0.63 -12.73
C LEU A 300 -6.06 1.28 -13.85
N TRP A 301 -7.36 1.49 -13.61
CA TRP A 301 -8.24 2.15 -14.56
C TRP A 301 -7.79 3.59 -14.88
N LEU A 302 -7.30 4.34 -13.91
CA LEU A 302 -6.74 5.68 -14.12
C LEU A 302 -5.52 5.62 -15.03
N ARG A 303 -4.65 4.63 -14.88
CA ARG A 303 -3.40 4.48 -15.65
C ARG A 303 -3.63 4.12 -17.12
N ARG A 304 -4.77 3.53 -17.48
CA ARG A 304 -5.07 3.22 -18.88
C ARG A 304 -5.06 4.45 -19.81
N HIS A 305 -5.29 5.62 -19.27
CA HIS A 305 -5.28 6.86 -20.08
C HIS A 305 -3.87 7.27 -20.50
N THR A 306 -2.87 7.10 -19.67
CA THR A 306 -1.46 7.37 -20.00
C THR A 306 -0.98 6.48 -21.15
N ILE A 307 -1.46 5.26 -21.22
CA ILE A 307 -1.11 4.28 -22.25
C ILE A 307 -1.70 4.66 -23.61
N ARG A 308 -2.93 5.17 -23.65
CA ARG A 308 -3.59 5.58 -24.90
C ARG A 308 -2.88 6.72 -25.63
N TYR A 309 -2.21 7.61 -24.92
CA TYR A 309 -1.40 8.65 -25.53
C TYR A 309 -0.15 8.11 -26.22
N ALA A 310 0.54 7.14 -25.61
CA ALA A 310 1.69 6.49 -26.23
C ALA A 310 1.33 5.71 -27.51
N ARG A 311 0.12 5.14 -27.59
CA ARG A 311 -0.36 4.44 -28.80
C ARG A 311 -0.61 5.36 -29.99
N ARG A 312 -0.89 6.65 -29.80
CA ARG A 312 -1.19 7.61 -30.86
C ARG A 312 0.04 8.17 -31.56
N GLU A 313 1.20 8.09 -30.91
CA GLU A 313 2.46 8.59 -31.48
C GLU A 313 3.15 7.56 -32.40
N VAL A 314 2.69 6.33 -32.47
CA VAL A 314 3.29 5.21 -33.25
C VAL A 314 2.46 4.82 -34.46
N ALA A 315 1.37 5.53 -34.76
CA ALA A 315 0.50 5.27 -35.94
C ALA A 315 0.83 6.22 -37.11
#